data_94e7bb55448bbd4352749f0e5922e8bb
#
_entry.id   94e7bb55448bbd4352749f0e5922e8bb
#
_cell.length_a   1.000
_cell.length_b   1.000
_cell.length_c   1.000
_cell.angle_alpha   90.00
_cell.angle_beta   90.00
_cell.angle_gamma   90.00
#
_symmetry.space_group_name_H-M   'P 1'
#
loop_
_entity.id
_entity.type
_entity.pdbx_description
1 polymer ?
#
loop_
_entity_poly.entity_id
_entity_poly.type
_entity_poly.pdbx_seq_one_letter_code
_entity_poly.pdbx_strand_id
1 'polypeptide(L)'
;MSEAATALAECIKAMISGLGTVFEGLKAIIGQVGPAWTNIKAMISIVLTKLLAICMTIVYAINGYTGPATDDLIKAKDEENVRMTFAAWADPQVSNYIFEREPYFRAAGDDLKNAEGKVDALLIAGDIAENGLQCEYDLVYDDIFDSGVDNYIMATGNHDVRLRKYSETVERFTGFMNRLNENAGNTVSVDALHYTYDVNGYTFIVMGTDRTEFEEAYFNDEQLNWLDQTLSEVTATGKPAFVVIHQTLKNMHGLPDTWNSPFDWAGSVGVNSDQLYEIMNRYDNVIMISGHLHTGFGQYTYEMAGKVHSVNLPSIAIDNMDGACNDNGIGYMVEVYDHEVLFRARNFSQGKYLPDYDIAIELV
;
A
#
# COMPACT_ATOMS: atom_id res chain seq x y z
N MET A 1 -19.34 -18.60 -17.90
CA MET A 1 -17.98 -19.21 -18.07
C MET A 1 -18.13 -20.47 -18.89
N SER A 2 -17.23 -20.75 -19.84
CA SER A 2 -17.29 -21.99 -20.61
C SER A 2 -16.96 -23.21 -19.70
N GLU A 3 -17.52 -24.38 -19.99
CA GLU A 3 -17.22 -25.63 -19.26
C GLU A 3 -15.70 -25.89 -19.16
N ALA A 4 -14.93 -25.49 -20.16
CA ALA A 4 -13.47 -25.57 -20.17
C ALA A 4 -12.81 -24.67 -19.10
N ALA A 5 -13.31 -23.47 -18.87
CA ALA A 5 -12.79 -22.55 -17.83
C ALA A 5 -13.08 -23.10 -16.43
N THR A 6 -14.25 -23.70 -16.22
CA THR A 6 -14.62 -24.34 -14.94
C THR A 6 -13.75 -25.57 -14.68
N ALA A 7 -13.55 -26.44 -15.69
CA ALA A 7 -12.70 -27.61 -15.56
C ALA A 7 -11.24 -27.26 -15.29
N LEU A 8 -10.72 -26.18 -15.88
CA LEU A 8 -9.36 -25.72 -15.65
C LEU A 8 -9.21 -25.09 -14.25
N ALA A 9 -10.19 -24.33 -13.78
CA ALA A 9 -10.21 -23.82 -12.41
C ALA A 9 -10.21 -24.95 -11.36
N GLU A 10 -10.97 -26.02 -11.58
CA GLU A 10 -10.96 -27.20 -10.70
C GLU A 10 -9.62 -27.96 -10.77
N CYS A 11 -8.97 -28.05 -11.95
CA CYS A 11 -7.62 -28.59 -12.08
C CYS A 11 -6.59 -27.76 -11.31
N ILE A 12 -6.65 -26.45 -11.39
CA ILE A 12 -5.76 -25.53 -10.66
C ILE A 12 -5.97 -25.67 -9.15
N LYS A 13 -7.22 -25.71 -8.67
CA LYS A 13 -7.52 -25.99 -7.25
C LYS A 13 -6.98 -27.33 -6.79
N ALA A 14 -7.11 -28.38 -7.59
CA ALA A 14 -6.56 -29.70 -7.26
C ALA A 14 -5.02 -29.69 -7.22
N MET A 15 -4.36 -28.98 -8.14
CA MET A 15 -2.90 -28.79 -8.12
C MET A 15 -2.44 -28.02 -6.87
N ILE A 16 -3.11 -26.91 -6.51
CA ILE A 16 -2.80 -26.13 -5.32
C ILE A 16 -2.98 -26.96 -4.04
N SER A 17 -4.07 -27.73 -3.95
CA SER A 17 -4.31 -28.66 -2.84
C SER A 17 -3.24 -29.75 -2.77
N GLY A 18 -2.83 -30.29 -3.91
CA GLY A 18 -1.76 -31.27 -4.01
C GLY A 18 -0.39 -30.72 -3.58
N LEU A 19 -0.08 -29.48 -3.98
CA LEU A 19 1.13 -28.76 -3.55
C LEU A 19 1.15 -28.51 -2.04
N GLY A 20 0.01 -28.15 -1.44
CA GLY A 20 -0.14 -28.02 0.01
C GLY A 20 0.17 -29.32 0.74
N THR A 21 -0.31 -30.45 0.25
CA THR A 21 -0.04 -31.78 0.83
C THR A 21 1.45 -32.16 0.71
N VAL A 22 2.07 -31.87 -0.43
CA VAL A 22 3.52 -32.09 -0.64
C VAL A 22 4.34 -31.19 0.30
N PHE A 23 3.91 -29.94 0.51
CA PHE A 23 4.57 -29.01 1.40
C PHE A 23 4.53 -29.45 2.88
N GLU A 24 3.38 -29.92 3.35
CA GLU A 24 3.28 -30.49 4.72
C GLU A 24 4.08 -31.79 4.86
N GLY A 25 4.12 -32.62 3.84
CA GLY A 25 4.99 -33.80 3.81
C GLY A 25 6.48 -33.45 3.85
N LEU A 26 6.89 -32.44 3.10
CA LEU A 26 8.26 -31.89 3.12
C LEU A 26 8.58 -31.27 4.49
N LYS A 27 7.69 -30.51 5.11
CA LYS A 27 7.85 -29.98 6.47
C LYS A 27 8.13 -31.08 7.50
N ALA A 28 7.41 -32.20 7.41
CA ALA A 28 7.58 -33.34 8.32
C ALA A 28 8.96 -34.03 8.14
N ILE A 29 9.47 -34.11 6.91
CA ILE A 29 10.78 -34.69 6.60
C ILE A 29 11.92 -33.73 7.03
N ILE A 30 11.72 -32.45 6.95
CA ILE A 30 12.74 -31.40 7.06
C ILE A 30 12.96 -30.94 8.50
N GLY A 31 12.06 -31.20 9.42
CA GLY A 31 12.29 -31.01 10.87
C GLY A 31 13.51 -31.78 11.41
N GLN A 32 14.14 -32.63 10.59
CA GLN A 32 15.28 -33.47 10.95
C GLN A 32 16.63 -33.06 10.33
N VAL A 33 16.69 -32.03 9.48
CA VAL A 33 17.91 -31.67 8.71
C VAL A 33 18.40 -30.25 9.06
N GLY A 34 19.50 -30.15 9.77
CA GLY A 34 20.12 -28.94 10.30
C GLY A 34 20.46 -27.80 9.28
N PRO A 35 21.57 -27.06 9.35
CA PRO A 35 21.80 -25.74 8.70
C PRO A 35 21.59 -25.63 7.18
N ALA A 36 21.61 -26.75 6.44
CA ALA A 36 21.23 -26.78 5.01
C ALA A 36 19.77 -26.35 4.74
N TRP A 37 18.97 -26.27 5.78
CA TRP A 37 17.54 -25.99 5.76
C TRP A 37 17.17 -24.58 5.29
N THR A 38 17.95 -23.56 5.65
CA THR A 38 17.69 -22.18 5.23
C THR A 38 17.76 -22.02 3.71
N ASN A 39 18.76 -22.63 3.09
CA ASN A 39 18.92 -22.59 1.64
C ASN A 39 17.83 -23.40 0.91
N ILE A 40 17.38 -24.51 1.50
CA ILE A 40 16.29 -25.33 0.93
C ILE A 40 14.95 -24.58 1.05
N LYS A 41 14.69 -23.88 2.16
CA LYS A 41 13.51 -23.03 2.30
C LYS A 41 13.49 -21.91 1.25
N ALA A 42 14.60 -21.22 1.05
CA ALA A 42 14.72 -20.17 0.06
C ALA A 42 14.45 -20.70 -1.36
N MET A 43 15.04 -21.83 -1.73
CA MET A 43 14.80 -22.48 -3.03
C MET A 43 13.34 -22.91 -3.20
N ILE A 44 12.72 -23.50 -2.17
CA ILE A 44 11.30 -23.92 -2.22
C ILE A 44 10.41 -22.68 -2.34
N SER A 45 10.69 -21.61 -1.60
CA SER A 45 9.95 -20.35 -1.70
C SER A 45 10.02 -19.79 -3.13
N ILE A 46 11.21 -19.67 -3.71
CA ILE A 46 11.39 -19.18 -5.09
C ILE A 46 10.61 -20.04 -6.09
N VAL A 47 10.70 -21.37 -5.98
CA VAL A 47 9.96 -22.26 -6.89
C VAL A 47 8.46 -22.13 -6.76
N LEU A 48 7.95 -22.03 -5.52
CA LEU A 48 6.52 -21.86 -5.27
C LEU A 48 6.03 -20.50 -5.77
N THR A 49 6.77 -19.42 -5.54
CA THR A 49 6.45 -18.08 -6.05
C THR A 49 6.40 -18.07 -7.58
N LYS A 50 7.37 -18.69 -8.26
CA LYS A 50 7.38 -18.78 -9.73
C LYS A 50 6.24 -19.64 -10.29
N LEU A 51 5.90 -20.75 -9.64
CA LEU A 51 4.75 -21.58 -10.02
C LEU A 51 3.44 -20.82 -9.82
N LEU A 52 3.33 -20.07 -8.74
CA LEU A 52 2.17 -19.25 -8.44
C LEU A 52 1.99 -18.15 -9.49
N ALA A 53 3.06 -17.42 -9.82
CA ALA A 53 3.04 -16.41 -10.88
C ALA A 53 2.59 -16.98 -12.23
N ILE A 54 3.02 -18.19 -12.59
CA ILE A 54 2.55 -18.90 -13.80
C ILE A 54 1.04 -19.20 -13.71
N CYS A 55 0.58 -19.72 -12.56
CA CYS A 55 -0.84 -20.00 -12.35
C CYS A 55 -1.67 -18.71 -12.46
N MET A 56 -1.21 -17.62 -11.89
CA MET A 56 -1.88 -16.31 -11.97
C MET A 56 -1.92 -15.79 -13.40
N THR A 57 -0.83 -15.88 -14.16
CA THR A 57 -0.80 -15.50 -15.58
C THR A 57 -1.85 -16.30 -16.40
N ILE A 58 -2.02 -17.60 -16.08
CA ILE A 58 -3.03 -18.43 -16.73
C ILE A 58 -4.45 -17.98 -16.35
N VAL A 59 -4.71 -17.68 -15.07
CA VAL A 59 -6.01 -17.15 -14.60
C VAL A 59 -6.32 -15.82 -15.28
N TYR A 60 -5.33 -14.94 -15.42
CA TYR A 60 -5.41 -13.67 -16.15
C TYR A 60 -5.81 -13.88 -17.61
N ALA A 61 -5.10 -14.76 -18.31
CA ALA A 61 -5.38 -15.08 -19.71
C ALA A 61 -6.77 -15.68 -19.93
N ILE A 62 -7.25 -16.50 -18.96
CA ILE A 62 -8.57 -17.14 -19.04
C ILE A 62 -9.71 -16.15 -18.78
N ASN A 63 -9.52 -15.20 -17.86
CA ASN A 63 -10.51 -14.18 -17.57
C ASN A 63 -10.58 -13.08 -18.65
N GLY A 64 -9.71 -13.16 -19.68
CA GLY A 64 -9.70 -12.20 -20.78
C GLY A 64 -9.24 -10.81 -20.33
N TYR A 65 -8.47 -10.74 -19.25
CA TYR A 65 -7.95 -9.47 -18.75
C TYR A 65 -6.87 -8.94 -19.73
N THR A 66 -7.17 -7.83 -20.39
CA THR A 66 -6.32 -7.25 -21.45
C THR A 66 -5.55 -6.00 -21.00
N GLY A 67 -5.55 -5.71 -19.69
CA GLY A 67 -5.07 -4.45 -19.15
C GLY A 67 -6.10 -3.31 -19.25
N PRO A 68 -5.79 -2.15 -18.67
CA PRO A 68 -6.71 -1.01 -18.70
C PRO A 68 -6.97 -0.51 -20.12
N ALA A 69 -8.16 -0.01 -20.38
CA ALA A 69 -8.49 0.67 -21.63
C ALA A 69 -7.71 1.99 -21.69
N THR A 70 -7.01 2.22 -22.81
CA THR A 70 -5.98 3.26 -22.93
C THR A 70 -6.49 4.65 -23.32
N ASP A 71 -7.78 4.93 -23.20
CA ASP A 71 -8.36 6.20 -23.65
C ASP A 71 -8.21 7.35 -22.64
N ASP A 72 -7.78 7.06 -21.41
CA ASP A 72 -7.64 8.01 -20.30
C ASP A 72 -6.29 7.81 -19.61
N LEU A 73 -5.19 8.04 -20.33
CA LEU A 73 -3.84 7.80 -19.84
C LEU A 73 -3.46 8.72 -18.68
N ILE A 74 -2.64 8.22 -17.79
CA ILE A 74 -2.13 8.99 -16.64
C ILE A 74 -1.24 10.12 -17.16
N LYS A 75 -1.64 11.35 -16.84
CA LYS A 75 -0.85 12.57 -17.00
C LYS A 75 -1.37 13.65 -16.08
N ALA A 76 -0.52 14.59 -15.71
CA ALA A 76 -0.91 15.73 -14.89
C ALA A 76 -1.95 16.63 -15.62
N LYS A 77 -2.83 17.23 -14.86
CA LYS A 77 -3.86 18.15 -15.37
C LYS A 77 -3.24 19.42 -15.94
N ASP A 78 -2.14 19.86 -15.33
CA ASP A 78 -1.32 20.99 -15.75
C ASP A 78 0.16 20.60 -15.70
N GLU A 79 0.65 20.01 -16.79
CA GLU A 79 2.03 19.51 -16.92
C GLU A 79 3.10 20.61 -16.80
N GLU A 80 2.75 21.87 -17.10
CA GLU A 80 3.70 22.98 -17.02
C GLU A 80 3.94 23.44 -15.58
N ASN A 81 2.92 23.34 -14.72
CA ASN A 81 2.96 23.87 -13.36
C ASN A 81 3.03 22.78 -12.27
N VAL A 82 2.85 21.51 -12.60
CA VAL A 82 3.00 20.42 -11.63
C VAL A 82 4.45 20.32 -11.15
N ARG A 83 4.64 20.16 -9.85
CA ARG A 83 5.94 20.05 -9.19
C ARG A 83 6.33 18.61 -8.88
N MET A 84 5.32 17.79 -8.58
CA MET A 84 5.48 16.37 -8.29
C MET A 84 4.17 15.64 -8.58
N THR A 85 4.29 14.41 -9.10
CA THR A 85 3.16 13.50 -9.28
C THR A 85 3.43 12.17 -8.61
N PHE A 86 2.45 11.60 -7.94
CA PHE A 86 2.58 10.26 -7.39
C PHE A 86 1.24 9.51 -7.38
N ALA A 87 1.31 8.20 -7.53
CA ALA A 87 0.16 7.34 -7.26
C ALA A 87 0.07 7.06 -5.76
N ALA A 88 -1.13 7.15 -5.19
CA ALA A 88 -1.39 6.86 -3.79
C ALA A 88 -2.40 5.72 -3.68
N TRP A 89 -1.94 4.57 -3.18
CA TRP A 89 -2.68 3.34 -2.97
C TRP A 89 -2.60 2.89 -1.51
N ALA A 90 -3.50 1.99 -1.13
CA ALA A 90 -3.46 1.32 0.17
C ALA A 90 -3.97 -0.12 0.05
N ASP A 91 -3.65 -0.95 1.01
CA ASP A 91 -4.26 -2.25 1.23
C ASP A 91 -4.26 -3.18 0.01
N PRO A 92 -3.14 -3.37 -0.71
CA PRO A 92 -3.08 -4.40 -1.73
C PRO A 92 -3.20 -5.79 -1.12
N GLN A 93 -2.75 -5.99 0.12
CA GLN A 93 -2.80 -7.25 0.87
C GLN A 93 -2.54 -8.47 -0.03
N VAL A 94 -1.46 -8.36 -0.82
CA VAL A 94 -1.07 -9.43 -1.75
C VAL A 94 -0.82 -10.71 -0.97
N SER A 95 -1.37 -11.81 -1.48
CA SER A 95 -1.36 -13.09 -0.79
C SER A 95 -0.92 -14.22 -1.70
N ASN A 96 -0.18 -15.17 -1.15
CA ASN A 96 0.22 -16.38 -1.85
C ASN A 96 -0.91 -17.45 -1.90
N TYR A 97 -2.10 -17.16 -1.41
CA TYR A 97 -3.24 -18.08 -1.41
C TYR A 97 -4.61 -17.43 -1.65
N ILE A 98 -4.73 -16.09 -1.62
CA ILE A 98 -5.95 -15.34 -1.98
C ILE A 98 -5.70 -14.69 -3.34
N PHE A 99 -6.10 -15.37 -4.40
CA PHE A 99 -5.73 -15.02 -5.77
C PHE A 99 -6.65 -13.98 -6.44
N GLU A 100 -7.74 -13.61 -5.80
CA GLU A 100 -8.71 -12.67 -6.36
C GLU A 100 -8.22 -11.21 -6.34
N ARG A 101 -7.26 -10.87 -5.48
CA ARG A 101 -6.76 -9.52 -5.24
C ARG A 101 -5.68 -9.09 -6.22
N GLU A 102 -4.71 -9.97 -6.46
CA GLU A 102 -3.53 -9.69 -7.28
C GLU A 102 -3.87 -9.16 -8.69
N PRO A 103 -4.93 -9.62 -9.40
CA PRO A 103 -5.30 -9.07 -10.70
C PRO A 103 -5.54 -7.56 -10.70
N TYR A 104 -6.17 -7.02 -9.67
CA TYR A 104 -6.42 -5.57 -9.58
C TYR A 104 -5.13 -4.81 -9.31
N PHE A 105 -4.29 -5.32 -8.42
CA PHE A 105 -3.00 -4.71 -8.08
C PHE A 105 -2.03 -4.71 -9.25
N ARG A 106 -1.91 -5.83 -9.95
CA ARG A 106 -1.10 -5.95 -11.17
C ARG A 106 -1.58 -5.01 -12.28
N ALA A 107 -2.89 -4.95 -12.49
CA ALA A 107 -3.48 -4.04 -13.46
C ALA A 107 -3.20 -2.58 -13.13
N ALA A 108 -3.18 -2.23 -11.85
CA ALA A 108 -2.80 -0.90 -11.42
C ALA A 108 -1.31 -0.61 -11.71
N GLY A 109 -0.42 -1.57 -11.52
CA GLY A 109 0.99 -1.47 -11.94
C GLY A 109 1.15 -1.30 -13.46
N ASP A 110 0.38 -2.04 -14.25
CA ASP A 110 0.36 -1.93 -15.71
C ASP A 110 -0.17 -0.55 -16.17
N ASP A 111 -1.14 0.02 -15.47
CA ASP A 111 -1.67 1.35 -15.75
C ASP A 111 -0.62 2.45 -15.50
N LEU A 112 0.16 2.36 -14.43
CA LEU A 112 1.30 3.25 -14.18
C LEU A 112 2.37 3.10 -15.25
N LYS A 113 2.71 1.88 -15.63
CA LYS A 113 3.70 1.60 -16.69
C LYS A 113 3.31 2.20 -18.05
N ASN A 114 2.02 2.32 -18.31
CA ASN A 114 1.48 2.90 -19.55
C ASN A 114 1.17 4.40 -19.42
N ALA A 115 1.57 5.07 -18.34
CA ALA A 115 1.37 6.50 -18.17
C ALA A 115 1.97 7.30 -19.33
N GLU A 116 1.25 8.31 -19.83
CA GLU A 116 1.74 9.26 -20.83
C GLU A 116 2.64 10.32 -20.18
N GLY A 117 2.25 10.78 -18.98
CA GLY A 117 3.03 11.72 -18.18
C GLY A 117 3.95 11.03 -17.19
N LYS A 118 4.86 11.81 -16.59
CA LYS A 118 5.76 11.32 -15.54
C LYS A 118 4.98 10.99 -14.25
N VAL A 119 5.29 9.87 -13.63
CA VAL A 119 4.86 9.52 -12.29
C VAL A 119 6.12 9.42 -11.42
N ASP A 120 6.33 10.41 -10.56
CA ASP A 120 7.56 10.52 -9.77
C ASP A 120 7.66 9.47 -8.66
N ALA A 121 6.51 9.03 -8.10
CA ALA A 121 6.50 8.03 -7.04
C ALA A 121 5.24 7.15 -7.03
N LEU A 122 5.38 5.96 -6.44
CA LEU A 122 4.28 5.14 -5.95
C LEU A 122 4.30 5.12 -4.42
N LEU A 123 3.22 5.60 -3.80
CA LEU A 123 2.97 5.53 -2.38
C LEU A 123 1.97 4.41 -2.08
N ILE A 124 2.28 3.53 -1.11
CA ILE A 124 1.35 2.54 -0.57
C ILE A 124 1.23 2.75 0.94
N ALA A 125 0.03 3.11 1.39
CA ALA A 125 -0.24 3.43 2.79
C ALA A 125 -0.51 2.17 3.65
N GLY A 126 0.34 1.15 3.53
CA GLY A 126 0.34 -0.04 4.38
C GLY A 126 -0.48 -1.21 3.88
N ASP A 127 -0.45 -2.29 4.68
CA ASP A 127 -1.03 -3.59 4.38
C ASP A 127 -0.63 -4.11 2.99
N ILE A 128 0.69 -4.09 2.77
CA ILE A 128 1.31 -4.48 1.50
C ILE A 128 1.09 -5.98 1.25
N ALA A 129 1.37 -6.78 2.27
CA ALA A 129 1.27 -8.24 2.25
C ALA A 129 0.18 -8.72 3.22
N GLU A 130 -0.57 -9.76 2.87
CA GLU A 130 -1.64 -10.34 3.72
C GLU A 130 -1.12 -10.84 5.07
N ASN A 131 0.09 -11.39 5.10
CA ASN A 131 0.68 -11.96 6.31
C ASN A 131 2.13 -11.51 6.57
N GLY A 132 2.63 -10.50 5.88
CA GLY A 132 4.00 -10.04 6.00
C GLY A 132 5.05 -11.12 5.71
N LEU A 133 4.77 -12.05 4.80
CA LEU A 133 5.69 -13.12 4.40
C LEU A 133 6.63 -12.65 3.29
N GLN A 134 7.85 -13.17 3.28
CA GLN A 134 8.81 -12.85 2.21
C GLN A 134 8.26 -13.18 0.81
N CYS A 135 7.55 -14.31 0.66
CA CYS A 135 6.98 -14.69 -0.63
C CYS A 135 5.85 -13.77 -1.09
N GLU A 136 5.15 -13.12 -0.17
CA GLU A 136 4.12 -12.12 -0.49
C GLU A 136 4.78 -10.81 -0.94
N TYR A 137 5.83 -10.34 -0.24
CA TYR A 137 6.65 -9.22 -0.70
C TYR A 137 7.33 -9.48 -2.06
N ASP A 138 7.74 -10.72 -2.33
CA ASP A 138 8.30 -11.09 -3.63
C ASP A 138 7.26 -11.00 -4.75
N LEU A 139 5.99 -11.36 -4.48
CA LEU A 139 4.88 -11.17 -5.42
C LEU A 139 4.61 -9.68 -5.66
N VAL A 140 4.50 -8.88 -4.59
CA VAL A 140 4.35 -7.42 -4.72
C VAL A 140 5.47 -6.82 -5.58
N TYR A 141 6.72 -7.21 -5.32
CA TYR A 141 7.85 -6.76 -6.14
C TYR A 141 7.66 -7.15 -7.61
N ASP A 142 7.32 -8.40 -7.90
CA ASP A 142 7.14 -8.88 -9.28
C ASP A 142 5.98 -8.14 -10.01
N ASP A 143 5.00 -7.59 -9.29
CA ASP A 143 3.87 -6.87 -9.86
C ASP A 143 4.16 -5.38 -10.15
N ILE A 144 5.08 -4.74 -9.42
CA ILE A 144 5.29 -3.29 -9.53
C ILE A 144 6.71 -2.85 -9.88
N PHE A 145 7.72 -3.75 -9.88
CA PHE A 145 9.12 -3.36 -10.07
C PHE A 145 9.42 -2.65 -11.40
N ASP A 146 8.57 -2.85 -12.40
CA ASP A 146 8.68 -2.26 -13.73
C ASP A 146 7.51 -1.30 -14.06
N SER A 147 6.81 -0.80 -13.03
CA SER A 147 5.69 0.13 -13.16
C SER A 147 6.07 1.51 -13.74
N GLY A 148 7.36 1.77 -13.92
CA GLY A 148 7.86 2.99 -14.55
C GLY A 148 7.95 4.20 -13.61
N VAL A 149 7.71 4.01 -12.30
CA VAL A 149 7.89 5.08 -11.31
C VAL A 149 9.35 5.20 -10.87
N ASP A 150 9.76 6.42 -10.53
CA ASP A 150 11.13 6.69 -10.10
C ASP A 150 11.39 6.34 -8.63
N ASN A 151 10.35 6.39 -7.77
CA ASN A 151 10.48 6.23 -6.32
C ASN A 151 9.36 5.37 -5.74
N TYR A 152 9.69 4.57 -4.72
CA TYR A 152 8.73 3.77 -3.97
C TYR A 152 8.72 4.22 -2.51
N ILE A 153 7.52 4.53 -1.98
CA ILE A 153 7.29 5.01 -0.61
C ILE A 153 6.18 4.15 -0.01
N MET A 154 6.47 3.39 1.03
CA MET A 154 5.48 2.48 1.59
C MET A 154 5.51 2.51 3.11
N ALA A 155 4.34 2.53 3.74
CA ALA A 155 4.19 2.24 5.16
C ALA A 155 3.96 0.74 5.36
N THR A 156 4.21 0.24 6.56
CA THR A 156 3.69 -1.05 7.00
C THR A 156 2.30 -0.88 7.60
N GLY A 157 1.41 -1.83 7.34
CA GLY A 157 0.13 -1.93 8.04
C GLY A 157 0.14 -3.06 9.08
N ASN A 158 -1.04 -3.32 9.68
CA ASN A 158 -1.17 -4.38 10.69
C ASN A 158 -0.97 -5.78 10.08
N HIS A 159 -1.37 -6.02 8.83
CA HIS A 159 -1.14 -7.30 8.14
C HIS A 159 0.33 -7.60 7.90
N ASP A 160 1.17 -6.59 7.71
CA ASP A 160 2.62 -6.74 7.54
C ASP A 160 3.32 -7.15 8.85
N VAL A 161 2.80 -6.72 10.02
CA VAL A 161 3.48 -6.87 11.32
C VAL A 161 2.82 -7.87 12.26
N ARG A 162 1.50 -8.02 12.21
CA ARG A 162 0.77 -8.90 13.14
C ARG A 162 1.25 -10.34 13.05
N LEU A 163 1.27 -11.04 14.17
CA LEU A 163 1.66 -12.44 14.27
C LEU A 163 3.09 -12.74 13.79
N ARG A 164 3.94 -11.72 13.69
CA ARG A 164 5.35 -11.83 13.30
C ARG A 164 6.27 -11.36 14.41
N LYS A 165 7.51 -11.80 14.38
CA LYS A 165 8.56 -11.20 15.19
C LYS A 165 8.89 -9.83 14.60
N TYR A 166 8.87 -8.79 15.43
CA TYR A 166 9.13 -7.42 15.01
C TYR A 166 10.46 -7.28 14.23
N SER A 167 11.56 -7.84 14.74
CA SER A 167 12.87 -7.78 14.06
C SER A 167 12.89 -8.45 12.68
N GLU A 168 12.14 -9.54 12.50
CA GLU A 168 12.02 -10.20 11.19
C GLU A 168 11.15 -9.40 10.22
N THR A 169 10.16 -8.67 10.74
CA THR A 169 9.35 -7.74 9.93
C THR A 169 10.19 -6.58 9.44
N VAL A 170 10.98 -5.95 10.33
CA VAL A 170 11.90 -4.88 9.95
C VAL A 170 12.85 -5.36 8.84
N GLU A 171 13.51 -6.50 9.01
CA GLU A 171 14.45 -7.06 8.02
C GLU A 171 13.78 -7.30 6.66
N ARG A 172 12.59 -7.90 6.63
CA ARG A 172 11.88 -8.18 5.37
C ARG A 172 11.42 -6.92 4.67
N PHE A 173 10.78 -6.01 5.41
CA PHE A 173 10.26 -4.77 4.86
C PHE A 173 11.39 -3.89 4.31
N THR A 174 12.44 -3.66 5.10
CA THR A 174 13.57 -2.84 4.66
C THR A 174 14.31 -3.47 3.47
N GLY A 175 14.50 -4.80 3.48
CA GLY A 175 15.06 -5.52 2.35
C GLY A 175 14.22 -5.40 1.07
N PHE A 176 12.90 -5.48 1.18
CA PHE A 176 11.97 -5.28 0.07
C PHE A 176 12.04 -3.84 -0.46
N MET A 177 11.95 -2.84 0.40
CA MET A 177 12.02 -1.42 0.02
C MET A 177 13.33 -1.06 -0.68
N ASN A 178 14.46 -1.52 -0.10
CA ASN A 178 15.78 -1.26 -0.68
C ASN A 178 15.93 -1.92 -2.05
N ARG A 179 15.42 -3.15 -2.22
CA ARG A 179 15.42 -3.83 -3.53
C ARG A 179 14.61 -3.08 -4.58
N LEU A 180 13.44 -2.52 -4.24
CA LEU A 180 12.63 -1.71 -5.16
C LEU A 180 13.36 -0.43 -5.56
N ASN A 181 13.88 0.30 -4.58
CA ASN A 181 14.58 1.56 -4.83
C ASN A 181 15.89 1.37 -5.60
N GLU A 182 16.66 0.32 -5.32
CA GLU A 182 17.83 -0.06 -6.11
C GLU A 182 17.47 -0.37 -7.56
N ASN A 183 16.38 -1.10 -7.79
CA ASN A 183 15.89 -1.41 -9.14
C ASN A 183 15.47 -0.14 -9.91
N ALA A 184 14.86 0.83 -9.23
CA ALA A 184 14.53 2.14 -9.80
C ALA A 184 15.74 3.07 -9.98
N GLY A 185 16.93 2.64 -9.55
CA GLY A 185 18.17 3.42 -9.66
C GLY A 185 18.41 4.39 -8.50
N ASN A 186 17.67 4.28 -7.41
CA ASN A 186 17.82 5.12 -6.23
C ASN A 186 18.85 4.57 -5.24
N THR A 187 19.51 5.49 -4.54
CA THR A 187 20.47 5.16 -3.48
C THR A 187 19.90 5.35 -2.08
N VAL A 188 18.61 5.59 -1.95
CA VAL A 188 17.92 5.74 -0.67
C VAL A 188 17.92 4.40 0.07
N SER A 189 18.35 4.40 1.32
CA SER A 189 18.34 3.23 2.19
C SER A 189 17.28 3.39 3.27
N VAL A 190 16.35 2.45 3.33
CA VAL A 190 15.37 2.33 4.41
C VAL A 190 15.89 1.30 5.40
N ASP A 191 16.04 1.68 6.67
CA ASP A 191 16.62 0.84 7.73
C ASP A 191 15.67 0.61 8.93
N ALA A 192 14.50 1.25 8.92
CA ALA A 192 13.44 1.10 9.91
C ALA A 192 12.04 1.08 9.26
N LEU A 193 11.00 0.80 10.04
CA LEU A 193 9.61 0.90 9.57
C LEU A 193 9.13 2.35 9.49
N HIS A 194 9.81 3.28 10.18
CA HIS A 194 9.58 4.72 10.05
C HIS A 194 10.81 5.39 9.43
N TYR A 195 10.57 6.29 8.51
CA TYR A 195 11.64 6.98 7.78
C TYR A 195 11.09 8.22 7.07
N THR A 196 11.99 9.09 6.61
CA THR A 196 11.65 10.15 5.66
C THR A 196 12.07 9.76 4.25
N TYR A 197 11.32 10.24 3.26
CA TYR A 197 11.66 10.05 1.85
C TYR A 197 11.37 11.35 1.08
N ASP A 198 12.38 11.86 0.37
CA ASP A 198 12.25 13.09 -0.40
C ASP A 198 12.07 12.80 -1.89
N VAL A 199 11.04 13.38 -2.49
CA VAL A 199 10.79 13.34 -3.94
C VAL A 199 10.65 14.77 -4.44
N ASN A 200 11.47 15.19 -5.36
CA ASN A 200 11.46 16.55 -5.95
C ASN A 200 11.49 17.68 -4.90
N GLY A 201 12.09 17.40 -3.71
CA GLY A 201 12.15 18.33 -2.59
C GLY A 201 10.84 18.44 -1.79
N TYR A 202 9.96 17.46 -1.89
CA TYR A 202 8.80 17.25 -1.02
C TYR A 202 9.06 16.04 -0.15
N THR A 203 8.79 16.17 1.16
CA THR A 203 9.13 15.15 2.15
C THR A 203 7.90 14.34 2.54
N PHE A 204 8.03 13.03 2.39
CA PHE A 204 7.13 12.03 2.96
C PHE A 204 7.68 11.56 4.30
N ILE A 205 6.87 11.63 5.34
CA ILE A 205 7.17 11.18 6.71
C ILE A 205 6.39 9.90 6.92
N VAL A 206 7.06 8.77 6.76
CA VAL A 206 6.43 7.45 6.90
C VAL A 206 6.54 7.01 8.34
N MET A 207 5.40 6.74 8.96
CA MET A 207 5.30 6.20 10.31
C MET A 207 5.11 4.69 10.27
N GLY A 208 5.76 3.97 11.16
CA GLY A 208 5.61 2.53 11.31
C GLY A 208 5.53 2.16 12.78
N THR A 209 4.76 1.13 13.13
CA THR A 209 4.65 0.69 14.52
C THR A 209 5.99 0.27 15.10
N ASP A 210 6.25 0.60 16.37
CA ASP A 210 7.51 0.27 17.05
C ASP A 210 7.51 -1.13 17.70
N ARG A 211 6.41 -1.83 17.61
CA ARG A 211 6.28 -3.21 18.10
C ARG A 211 5.18 -3.95 17.35
N THR A 212 5.13 -5.27 17.51
CA THR A 212 4.02 -6.07 16.97
C THR A 212 2.73 -5.72 17.68
N GLU A 213 1.75 -5.26 16.93
CA GLU A 213 0.36 -5.08 17.34
C GLU A 213 -0.54 -5.92 16.44
N PHE A 214 -1.82 -6.09 16.82
CA PHE A 214 -2.74 -6.92 16.03
C PHE A 214 -3.51 -6.10 14.99
N GLU A 215 -4.12 -4.99 15.38
CA GLU A 215 -4.87 -4.09 14.48
C GLU A 215 -4.37 -2.65 14.56
N GLU A 216 -4.01 -2.16 15.77
CA GLU A 216 -3.55 -0.80 15.98
C GLU A 216 -2.07 -0.66 15.61
N ALA A 217 -1.56 0.57 15.68
CA ALA A 217 -0.14 0.87 15.72
C ALA A 217 0.28 1.35 17.11
N TYR A 218 1.56 1.26 17.40
CA TYR A 218 2.15 1.84 18.60
C TYR A 218 3.39 2.63 18.24
N PHE A 219 3.43 3.87 18.66
CA PHE A 219 4.56 4.77 18.48
C PHE A 219 5.14 5.13 19.86
N ASN A 220 6.43 4.89 20.06
CA ASN A 220 7.12 5.26 21.29
C ASN A 220 7.41 6.78 21.29
N ASP A 221 7.84 7.29 22.44
CA ASP A 221 8.14 8.72 22.60
C ASP A 221 9.27 9.18 21.67
N GLU A 222 10.21 8.32 21.30
CA GLU A 222 11.32 8.66 20.40
C GLU A 222 10.79 8.91 18.98
N GLN A 223 9.93 8.04 18.45
CA GLN A 223 9.32 8.22 17.14
C GLN A 223 8.37 9.42 17.11
N LEU A 224 7.59 9.64 18.19
CA LEU A 224 6.71 10.81 18.28
C LEU A 224 7.49 12.14 18.33
N ASN A 225 8.62 12.18 19.05
CA ASN A 225 9.51 13.36 19.07
C ASN A 225 10.19 13.56 17.71
N TRP A 226 10.58 12.48 17.03
CA TRP A 226 11.12 12.53 15.68
C TRP A 226 10.09 13.09 14.68
N LEU A 227 8.84 12.67 14.77
CA LEU A 227 7.75 13.23 13.95
C LEU A 227 7.60 14.74 14.17
N ASP A 228 7.55 15.19 15.43
CA ASP A 228 7.41 16.60 15.80
C ASP A 228 8.57 17.44 15.24
N GLN A 229 9.80 16.98 15.41
CA GLN A 229 10.97 17.66 14.87
C GLN A 229 10.94 17.71 13.33
N THR A 230 10.66 16.59 12.68
CA THR A 230 10.64 16.49 11.22
C THR A 230 9.56 17.39 10.62
N LEU A 231 8.36 17.43 11.22
CA LEU A 231 7.29 18.33 10.80
C LEU A 231 7.70 19.80 10.94
N SER A 232 8.37 20.16 12.04
CA SER A 232 8.91 21.51 12.25
C SER A 232 9.89 21.92 11.14
N GLU A 233 10.76 21.01 10.72
CA GLU A 233 11.76 21.28 9.68
C GLU A 233 11.12 21.36 8.29
N VAL A 234 10.23 20.44 7.95
CA VAL A 234 9.58 20.36 6.62
C VAL A 234 8.65 21.54 6.41
N THR A 235 7.75 21.82 7.36
CA THR A 235 6.75 22.88 7.20
C THR A 235 7.36 24.29 7.25
N ALA A 236 8.53 24.46 7.87
CA ALA A 236 9.29 25.72 7.82
C ALA A 236 9.70 26.11 6.38
N THR A 237 9.67 25.18 5.43
CA THR A 237 9.94 25.44 4.01
C THR A 237 8.76 26.07 3.28
N GLY A 238 7.58 26.08 3.86
CA GLY A 238 6.31 26.48 3.24
C GLY A 238 5.70 25.39 2.32
N LYS A 239 6.35 24.22 2.22
CA LYS A 239 5.83 23.10 1.44
C LYS A 239 4.92 22.20 2.29
N PRO A 240 4.01 21.43 1.68
CA PRO A 240 3.25 20.42 2.41
C PRO A 240 4.14 19.30 2.95
N ALA A 241 3.81 18.81 4.13
CA ALA A 241 4.36 17.61 4.72
C ALA A 241 3.37 16.45 4.56
N PHE A 242 3.77 15.38 3.89
CA PHE A 242 2.96 14.18 3.72
C PHE A 242 3.28 13.19 4.85
N VAL A 243 2.34 13.02 5.79
CA VAL A 243 2.47 12.04 6.89
C VAL A 243 1.72 10.78 6.50
N VAL A 244 2.44 9.68 6.34
CA VAL A 244 1.88 8.40 5.91
C VAL A 244 1.82 7.47 7.11
N ILE A 245 0.61 7.11 7.51
CA ILE A 245 0.32 6.17 8.61
C ILE A 245 -0.78 5.24 8.14
N HIS A 246 -0.62 3.94 8.27
CA HIS A 246 -1.61 2.99 7.75
C HIS A 246 -2.99 3.19 8.39
N GLN A 247 -3.07 3.18 9.72
CA GLN A 247 -4.32 3.42 10.44
C GLN A 247 -4.60 4.93 10.55
N THR A 248 -5.87 5.31 10.50
CA THR A 248 -6.30 6.69 10.73
C THR A 248 -6.39 7.05 12.21
N LEU A 249 -6.66 8.33 12.52
CA LEU A 249 -6.96 8.78 13.88
C LEU A 249 -8.34 8.28 14.33
N LYS A 250 -8.54 8.14 15.64
CA LYS A 250 -9.85 7.80 16.18
C LYS A 250 -10.90 8.85 15.83
N ASN A 251 -12.14 8.43 15.69
CA ASN A 251 -13.30 9.26 15.31
C ASN A 251 -13.17 9.97 13.94
N MET A 252 -12.35 9.43 13.04
CA MET A 252 -12.18 9.92 11.69
C MET A 252 -12.66 8.88 10.66
N HIS A 253 -13.01 9.36 9.47
CA HIS A 253 -13.36 8.53 8.31
C HIS A 253 -14.46 7.49 8.58
N GLY A 254 -15.46 7.91 9.36
CA GLY A 254 -16.62 7.07 9.74
C GLY A 254 -16.43 6.24 11.01
N LEU A 255 -15.23 6.24 11.62
CA LEU A 255 -15.02 5.54 12.88
C LEU A 255 -15.76 6.21 14.05
N PRO A 256 -16.24 5.46 15.04
CA PRO A 256 -16.24 3.99 15.13
C PRO A 256 -17.42 3.31 14.42
N ASP A 257 -18.32 4.05 13.81
CA ASP A 257 -19.63 3.56 13.33
C ASP A 257 -19.48 2.56 12.15
N THR A 258 -18.46 2.74 11.32
CA THR A 258 -18.17 1.84 10.18
C THR A 258 -17.35 0.62 10.58
N TRP A 259 -16.74 0.59 11.78
CA TRP A 259 -15.93 -0.51 12.27
C TRP A 259 -16.75 -1.39 13.21
N ASN A 260 -17.02 -2.61 12.84
CA ASN A 260 -17.86 -3.51 13.62
C ASN A 260 -17.16 -4.00 14.92
N SER A 261 -16.91 -3.08 15.86
CA SER A 261 -16.26 -3.33 17.13
C SER A 261 -16.96 -2.55 18.26
N PRO A 262 -17.03 -3.12 19.49
CA PRO A 262 -17.56 -2.41 20.64
C PRO A 262 -16.59 -1.37 21.25
N PHE A 263 -15.38 -1.26 20.73
CA PHE A 263 -14.35 -0.36 21.25
C PHE A 263 -14.26 0.90 20.37
N ASP A 264 -14.25 2.08 20.98
CA ASP A 264 -14.24 3.39 20.33
C ASP A 264 -12.91 3.74 19.63
N TRP A 265 -11.84 3.01 19.95
CA TRP A 265 -10.52 3.15 19.34
C TRP A 265 -10.26 2.16 18.18
N ALA A 266 -11.10 1.15 18.02
CA ALA A 266 -10.91 0.10 17.02
C ALA A 266 -10.95 0.68 15.60
N GLY A 267 -10.08 0.18 14.73
CA GLY A 267 -9.89 0.68 13.38
C GLY A 267 -9.01 1.93 13.27
N SER A 268 -8.55 2.47 14.40
CA SER A 268 -7.65 3.63 14.44
C SER A 268 -6.21 3.25 14.85
N VAL A 269 -5.31 4.22 14.90
CA VAL A 269 -3.96 4.02 15.46
C VAL A 269 -3.96 3.62 16.94
N GLY A 270 -5.10 3.67 17.64
CA GLY A 270 -5.22 3.28 19.04
C GLY A 270 -4.71 4.34 20.00
N VAL A 271 -3.87 3.91 20.98
CA VAL A 271 -3.47 4.74 22.13
C VAL A 271 -2.73 6.04 21.76
N ASN A 272 -2.06 6.09 20.63
CA ASN A 272 -1.30 7.27 20.22
C ASN A 272 -2.14 8.28 19.41
N SER A 273 -3.42 8.04 19.17
CA SER A 273 -4.25 8.87 18.29
C SER A 273 -4.30 10.34 18.73
N ASP A 274 -4.49 10.60 20.03
CA ASP A 274 -4.53 11.97 20.56
C ASP A 274 -3.17 12.67 20.48
N GLN A 275 -2.07 11.94 20.74
CA GLN A 275 -0.72 12.50 20.66
C GLN A 275 -0.37 12.88 19.21
N LEU A 276 -0.68 12.01 18.24
CA LEU A 276 -0.48 12.30 16.81
C LEU A 276 -1.30 13.52 16.37
N TYR A 277 -2.58 13.56 16.77
CA TYR A 277 -3.44 14.73 16.50
C TYR A 277 -2.80 16.01 17.04
N GLU A 278 -2.37 16.03 18.30
CA GLU A 278 -1.75 17.20 18.93
C GLU A 278 -0.45 17.63 18.26
N ILE A 279 0.41 16.67 17.87
CA ILE A 279 1.68 16.96 17.19
C ILE A 279 1.40 17.56 15.82
N MET A 280 0.63 16.89 14.98
CA MET A 280 0.38 17.34 13.61
C MET A 280 -0.34 18.68 13.55
N ASN A 281 -1.24 18.97 14.50
CA ASN A 281 -1.97 20.27 14.57
C ASN A 281 -1.11 21.46 15.00
N ARG A 282 0.15 21.31 15.33
CA ARG A 282 1.09 22.41 15.56
C ARG A 282 1.52 23.09 14.27
N TYR A 283 1.42 22.38 13.15
CA TYR A 283 1.99 22.77 11.87
C TYR A 283 0.91 22.98 10.81
N ASP A 284 1.19 23.87 9.86
CA ASP A 284 0.33 24.11 8.71
C ASP A 284 0.74 23.21 7.53
N ASN A 285 -0.13 23.03 6.55
CA ASN A 285 0.12 22.23 5.35
C ASN A 285 0.50 20.76 5.63
N VAL A 286 -0.03 20.18 6.71
CA VAL A 286 0.13 18.75 6.99
C VAL A 286 -0.98 17.97 6.32
N ILE A 287 -0.61 17.01 5.50
CA ILE A 287 -1.51 16.09 4.82
C ILE A 287 -1.21 14.68 5.34
N MET A 288 -2.15 14.14 6.12
CA MET A 288 -2.09 12.76 6.60
C MET A 288 -2.73 11.84 5.57
N ILE A 289 -2.04 10.78 5.19
CA ILE A 289 -2.50 9.75 4.24
C ILE A 289 -2.55 8.42 4.98
N SER A 290 -3.72 7.77 4.97
CA SER A 290 -3.97 6.48 5.62
C SER A 290 -4.72 5.52 4.70
N GLY A 291 -4.84 4.26 5.10
CA GLY A 291 -5.64 3.20 4.48
C GLY A 291 -6.47 2.47 5.54
N HIS A 292 -6.35 1.13 5.61
CA HIS A 292 -6.86 0.26 6.66
C HIS A 292 -8.38 0.03 6.68
N LEU A 293 -9.17 1.09 6.44
CA LEU A 293 -10.61 1.00 6.62
C LEU A 293 -11.34 0.32 5.45
N HIS A 294 -10.65 0.15 4.32
CA HIS A 294 -11.23 -0.37 3.07
C HIS A 294 -12.53 0.36 2.69
N THR A 295 -12.54 1.67 2.90
CA THR A 295 -13.69 2.52 2.56
C THR A 295 -13.54 3.02 1.14
N GLY A 296 -14.56 2.80 0.31
CA GLY A 296 -14.58 3.29 -1.07
C GLY A 296 -14.63 4.81 -1.16
N PHE A 297 -14.46 5.35 -2.38
CA PHE A 297 -14.57 6.81 -2.56
C PHE A 297 -15.92 7.34 -2.13
N GLY A 298 -15.92 8.44 -1.38
CA GLY A 298 -17.12 9.11 -0.92
C GLY A 298 -16.92 9.94 0.33
N GLN A 299 -17.93 9.94 1.19
CA GLN A 299 -17.99 10.82 2.35
C GLN A 299 -16.90 10.60 3.40
N TYR A 300 -16.30 9.41 3.43
CA TYR A 300 -15.27 9.04 4.41
C TYR A 300 -13.83 9.15 3.87
N THR A 301 -13.67 9.59 2.62
CA THR A 301 -12.34 9.64 2.02
C THR A 301 -11.50 10.81 2.51
N TYR A 302 -12.13 11.96 2.79
CA TYR A 302 -11.45 13.17 3.21
C TYR A 302 -12.15 13.86 4.35
N GLU A 303 -11.38 14.20 5.38
CA GLU A 303 -11.86 14.97 6.55
C GLU A 303 -10.75 15.89 7.09
N MET A 304 -11.14 16.90 7.83
CA MET A 304 -10.22 17.79 8.56
C MET A 304 -10.07 17.32 10.00
N ALA A 305 -8.85 16.95 10.40
CA ALA A 305 -8.49 16.71 11.80
C ALA A 305 -7.90 17.98 12.41
N GLY A 306 -8.76 18.92 12.86
CA GLY A 306 -8.34 20.26 13.21
C GLY A 306 -7.91 21.03 11.95
N LYS A 307 -6.61 21.33 11.79
CA LYS A 307 -6.06 21.93 10.56
C LYS A 307 -5.31 20.93 9.67
N VAL A 308 -5.22 19.67 10.09
CA VAL A 308 -4.61 18.60 9.31
C VAL A 308 -5.59 18.07 8.26
N HIS A 309 -5.17 18.02 7.01
CA HIS A 309 -5.90 17.38 5.94
C HIS A 309 -5.71 15.87 6.04
N SER A 310 -6.77 15.13 6.34
CA SER A 310 -6.72 13.67 6.47
C SER A 310 -7.39 13.01 5.26
N VAL A 311 -6.64 12.19 4.54
CA VAL A 311 -7.11 11.41 3.39
C VAL A 311 -6.99 9.93 3.74
N ASN A 312 -8.12 9.22 3.75
CA ASN A 312 -8.14 7.77 3.86
C ASN A 312 -8.29 7.16 2.47
N LEU A 313 -7.29 6.40 2.05
CA LEU A 313 -7.26 5.76 0.74
C LEU A 313 -8.16 4.52 0.73
N PRO A 314 -8.91 4.29 -0.36
CA PRO A 314 -9.57 3.01 -0.55
C PRO A 314 -8.54 1.91 -0.74
N SER A 315 -8.95 0.67 -0.49
CA SER A 315 -8.13 -0.49 -0.87
C SER A 315 -8.04 -0.61 -2.39
N ILE A 316 -6.81 -0.83 -2.87
CA ILE A 316 -6.55 -1.05 -4.30
C ILE A 316 -7.02 -2.44 -4.77
N ALA A 317 -7.07 -3.43 -3.87
CA ALA A 317 -7.28 -4.81 -4.27
C ALA A 317 -8.33 -5.58 -3.45
N ILE A 318 -8.62 -5.15 -2.21
CA ILE A 318 -9.67 -5.74 -1.38
C ILE A 318 -11.00 -5.04 -1.65
N ASP A 319 -12.09 -5.73 -1.40
CA ASP A 319 -13.43 -5.16 -1.53
C ASP A 319 -13.60 -3.94 -0.62
N ASN A 320 -13.91 -2.82 -1.22
CA ASN A 320 -14.23 -1.58 -0.51
C ASN A 320 -15.69 -1.59 -0.06
N MET A 321 -15.97 -0.88 1.04
CA MET A 321 -17.30 -0.76 1.65
C MET A 321 -17.60 0.70 2.00
N ASP A 322 -18.85 0.99 2.33
CA ASP A 322 -19.31 2.26 2.92
C ASP A 322 -19.02 3.53 2.09
N GLY A 323 -18.50 3.39 0.87
CA GLY A 323 -18.31 4.47 -0.08
C GLY A 323 -19.45 4.62 -1.07
N ALA A 324 -19.43 5.69 -1.83
CA ALA A 324 -20.31 5.88 -2.99
C ALA A 324 -19.78 5.12 -4.23
N CYS A 325 -18.45 4.90 -4.32
CA CYS A 325 -17.81 4.04 -5.28
C CYS A 325 -16.93 3.03 -4.54
N ASN A 326 -17.30 1.75 -4.61
CA ASN A 326 -16.62 0.65 -3.91
C ASN A 326 -15.92 -0.31 -4.88
N ASP A 327 -15.58 0.14 -6.08
CA ASP A 327 -14.88 -0.66 -7.07
C ASP A 327 -13.51 -1.11 -6.54
N ASN A 328 -13.02 -2.24 -7.05
CA ASN A 328 -11.64 -2.66 -6.86
C ASN A 328 -10.72 -1.95 -7.88
N GLY A 329 -9.46 -1.80 -7.55
CA GLY A 329 -8.49 -1.10 -8.40
C GLY A 329 -8.54 0.42 -8.28
N ILE A 330 -9.18 0.98 -7.24
CA ILE A 330 -9.32 2.42 -7.04
C ILE A 330 -8.25 2.98 -6.10
N GLY A 331 -7.81 4.21 -6.39
CA GLY A 331 -6.83 4.98 -5.64
C GLY A 331 -6.69 6.38 -6.23
N TYR A 332 -5.65 7.10 -5.88
CA TYR A 332 -5.44 8.47 -6.37
C TYR A 332 -4.18 8.60 -7.21
N MET A 333 -4.26 9.42 -8.27
CA MET A 333 -3.11 10.14 -8.81
C MET A 333 -3.05 11.50 -8.14
N VAL A 334 -1.96 11.78 -7.45
CA VAL A 334 -1.77 13.03 -6.70
C VAL A 334 -0.85 13.95 -7.48
N GLU A 335 -1.27 15.19 -7.63
CA GLU A 335 -0.55 16.25 -8.33
C GLU A 335 -0.26 17.37 -7.32
N VAL A 336 1.00 17.71 -7.14
CA VAL A 336 1.43 18.76 -6.22
C VAL A 336 1.79 20.01 -7.02
N TYR A 337 1.14 21.11 -6.71
CA TYR A 337 1.38 22.43 -7.26
C TYR A 337 1.90 23.40 -6.18
N ASP A 338 2.25 24.63 -6.56
CA ASP A 338 2.81 25.61 -5.62
C ASP A 338 1.82 26.00 -4.50
N HIS A 339 0.50 25.95 -4.78
CA HIS A 339 -0.55 26.39 -3.84
C HIS A 339 -1.67 25.38 -3.63
N GLU A 340 -1.56 24.20 -4.22
CA GLU A 340 -2.59 23.17 -4.16
C GLU A 340 -1.96 21.78 -4.22
N VAL A 341 -2.60 20.83 -3.53
CA VAL A 341 -2.40 19.40 -3.75
C VAL A 341 -3.72 18.80 -4.23
N LEU A 342 -3.71 18.24 -5.43
CA LEU A 342 -4.88 17.67 -6.08
C LEU A 342 -4.80 16.14 -6.08
N PHE A 343 -5.71 15.48 -5.36
CA PHE A 343 -5.90 14.04 -5.41
C PHE A 343 -6.94 13.73 -6.48
N ARG A 344 -6.53 13.18 -7.61
CA ARG A 344 -7.42 12.79 -8.71
C ARG A 344 -7.79 11.32 -8.56
N ALA A 345 -9.05 11.07 -8.28
CA ALA A 345 -9.57 9.73 -8.12
C ALA A 345 -9.47 8.93 -9.44
N ARG A 346 -8.96 7.71 -9.37
CA ARG A 346 -8.74 6.85 -10.52
C ARG A 346 -9.08 5.40 -10.20
N ASN A 347 -9.73 4.74 -11.12
CA ASN A 347 -9.76 3.28 -11.16
C ASN A 347 -8.61 2.82 -12.06
N PHE A 348 -7.49 2.42 -11.43
CA PHE A 348 -6.28 1.99 -12.10
C PHE A 348 -6.48 0.66 -12.84
N SER A 349 -7.30 -0.25 -12.31
CA SER A 349 -7.57 -1.52 -12.96
C SER A 349 -8.39 -1.36 -14.26
N GLN A 350 -9.09 -0.24 -14.40
CA GLN A 350 -9.86 0.12 -15.59
C GLN A 350 -9.20 1.21 -16.43
N GLY A 351 -8.12 1.83 -15.96
CA GLY A 351 -7.43 2.93 -16.64
C GLY A 351 -8.28 4.19 -16.78
N LYS A 352 -9.10 4.54 -15.76
CA LYS A 352 -10.12 5.58 -15.86
C LYS A 352 -10.12 6.53 -14.66
N TYR A 353 -10.13 7.86 -14.91
CA TYR A 353 -10.37 8.86 -13.88
C TYR A 353 -11.85 8.91 -13.46
N LEU A 354 -12.06 9.25 -12.19
CA LEU A 354 -13.37 9.34 -11.52
C LEU A 354 -13.54 10.73 -10.88
N PRO A 355 -13.66 11.81 -11.68
CA PRO A 355 -13.50 13.18 -11.22
C PRO A 355 -14.53 13.64 -10.17
N ASP A 356 -15.64 12.92 -10.01
CA ASP A 356 -16.64 13.20 -8.97
C ASP A 356 -16.09 12.96 -7.55
N TYR A 357 -14.93 12.29 -7.42
CA TYR A 357 -14.26 11.95 -6.17
C TYR A 357 -12.89 12.62 -6.01
N ASP A 358 -12.56 13.60 -6.87
CA ASP A 358 -11.34 14.39 -6.74
C ASP A 358 -11.36 15.23 -5.44
N ILE A 359 -10.18 15.37 -4.81
CA ILE A 359 -9.99 16.19 -3.61
C ILE A 359 -8.97 17.26 -3.93
N ALA A 360 -9.32 18.52 -3.74
CA ALA A 360 -8.41 19.66 -3.86
C ALA A 360 -8.09 20.22 -2.47
N ILE A 361 -6.81 20.33 -2.14
CA ILE A 361 -6.30 20.83 -0.86
C ILE A 361 -5.52 22.10 -1.14
N GLU A 362 -6.06 23.24 -0.73
CA GLU A 362 -5.36 24.53 -0.80
C GLU A 362 -4.27 24.61 0.27
N LEU A 363 -3.07 25.06 -0.12
CA LEU A 363 -1.94 25.27 0.79
C LEU A 363 -1.91 26.72 1.27
N VAL A 364 -1.60 26.93 2.56
CA VAL A 364 -1.54 28.23 3.22
C VAL A 364 -0.12 28.75 3.40
#